data_c72e8cbb6ae96d11986938c5f0fb58d6
#
_entry.id   c72e8cbb6ae96d11986938c5f0fb58d6
#
_cell.length_a   1.000
_cell.length_b   1.000
_cell.length_c   1.000
_cell.angle_alpha   90.00
_cell.angle_beta   90.00
_cell.angle_gamma   90.00
#
_symmetry.space_group_name_H-M   'P 1'
#
loop_
_entity.id
_entity.type
_entity.pdbx_description
1 polymer ?
#
loop_
_entity_poly.entity_id
_entity_poly.type
_entity_poly.pdbx_seq_one_letter_code
_entity_poly.pdbx_strand_id
1 'polypeptide(L)'
;EFIYPGSRTMVAMPFSGPSGLGELIAEAIRRIGAHPLLTGNNKTYGELKTILEEERPDTYVGMPTALLSMLRMCGKGSIKRALISGDACPETVMKAIEKILGTPLWPHYGSREMGLGGAICCQAHEGMHMRENHCITEIIDKEGNVLPDGQWGELVITTIGMEAQPLIRYRTGDHTRISFRNW
;
A
#
# COMPACT_ATOMS: atom_id res chain seq x y z
N GLU A 1 8.78 -6.21 -12.13
CA GLU A 1 7.35 -6.04 -11.84
C GLU A 1 6.98 -6.67 -10.51
N PHE A 2 6.15 -5.99 -9.72
CA PHE A 2 5.68 -6.49 -8.41
C PHE A 2 4.61 -7.60 -8.60
N ILE A 3 3.58 -7.33 -9.39
CA ILE A 3 2.56 -8.28 -9.85
C ILE A 3 2.72 -8.44 -11.36
N TYR A 4 2.66 -9.66 -11.87
CA TYR A 4 2.87 -9.99 -13.28
C TYR A 4 1.81 -11.01 -13.75
N PRO A 5 1.57 -11.11 -15.06
CA PRO A 5 0.61 -12.09 -15.59
C PRO A 5 0.88 -13.51 -15.09
N GLY A 6 -0.17 -14.17 -14.61
CA GLY A 6 -0.09 -15.52 -14.03
C GLY A 6 0.33 -15.59 -12.56
N SER A 7 0.79 -14.47 -11.93
CA SER A 7 1.11 -14.45 -10.51
C SER A 7 -0.16 -14.62 -9.66
N ARG A 8 -0.01 -15.19 -8.45
CA ARG A 8 -1.10 -15.39 -7.48
C ARG A 8 -0.92 -14.44 -6.32
N THR A 9 -1.83 -13.49 -6.17
CA THR A 9 -1.72 -12.42 -5.18
C THR A 9 -2.75 -12.59 -4.07
N MET A 10 -2.28 -12.80 -2.85
CA MET A 10 -3.11 -12.80 -1.65
C MET A 10 -3.50 -11.37 -1.30
N VAL A 11 -4.79 -11.05 -1.35
CA VAL A 11 -5.34 -9.72 -1.03
C VAL A 11 -5.97 -9.77 0.35
N ALA A 12 -5.22 -9.35 1.36
CA ALA A 12 -5.60 -9.33 2.76
C ALA A 12 -6.10 -7.93 3.19
N MET A 13 -7.02 -7.38 2.41
CA MET A 13 -7.63 -6.07 2.65
C MET A 13 -9.13 -6.23 2.91
N PRO A 14 -9.75 -5.33 3.67
CA PRO A 14 -11.17 -5.42 3.96
C PRO A 14 -12.02 -5.33 2.68
N PHE A 15 -13.07 -6.13 2.64
CA PHE A 15 -14.06 -6.15 1.55
C PHE A 15 -15.37 -5.58 2.08
N SER A 16 -15.75 -4.42 1.62
CA SER A 16 -17.00 -3.77 1.99
C SER A 16 -17.81 -3.40 0.74
N GLY A 17 -18.40 -4.43 0.10
CA GLY A 17 -19.21 -4.29 -1.10
C GLY A 17 -18.40 -4.03 -2.39
N PRO A 18 -19.08 -3.75 -3.51
CA PRO A 18 -18.48 -3.65 -4.86
C PRO A 18 -17.42 -2.55 -5.02
N SER A 19 -17.47 -1.54 -4.16
CA SER A 19 -16.47 -0.44 -4.10
C SER A 19 -15.47 -0.62 -2.95
N GLY A 20 -15.45 -1.79 -2.32
CA GLY A 20 -14.51 -2.10 -1.24
C GLY A 20 -13.08 -2.16 -1.75
N LEU A 21 -12.12 -1.73 -0.92
CA LEU A 21 -10.71 -1.67 -1.29
C LEU A 21 -10.18 -3.01 -1.81
N GLY A 22 -10.55 -4.10 -1.16
CA GLY A 22 -10.14 -5.45 -1.59
C GLY A 22 -10.62 -5.80 -3.00
N GLU A 23 -11.87 -5.48 -3.33
CA GLU A 23 -12.44 -5.74 -4.67
C GLU A 23 -11.78 -4.88 -5.74
N LEU A 24 -11.52 -3.60 -5.46
CA LEU A 24 -10.84 -2.70 -6.39
C LEU A 24 -9.42 -3.18 -6.69
N ILE A 25 -8.68 -3.63 -5.67
CA ILE A 25 -7.35 -4.23 -5.83
C ILE A 25 -7.44 -5.52 -6.65
N ALA A 26 -8.41 -6.38 -6.34
CA ALA A 26 -8.60 -7.64 -7.06
C ALA A 26 -8.92 -7.41 -8.55
N GLU A 27 -9.75 -6.43 -8.86
CA GLU A 27 -10.06 -6.06 -10.25
C GLU A 27 -8.79 -5.54 -10.97
N ALA A 28 -7.99 -4.70 -10.32
CA ALA A 28 -6.73 -4.24 -10.88
C ALA A 28 -5.76 -5.41 -11.16
N ILE A 29 -5.69 -6.39 -10.24
CA ILE A 29 -4.87 -7.60 -10.40
C ILE A 29 -5.35 -8.43 -11.61
N ARG A 30 -6.67 -8.63 -11.77
CA ARG A 30 -7.23 -9.35 -12.93
C ARG A 30 -6.90 -8.67 -14.25
N ARG A 31 -6.94 -7.33 -14.30
CA ARG A 31 -6.59 -6.55 -15.51
C ARG A 31 -5.14 -6.71 -15.95
N ILE A 32 -4.24 -7.03 -15.02
CA ILE A 32 -2.84 -7.33 -15.31
C ILE A 32 -2.68 -8.79 -15.81
N GLY A 33 -3.74 -9.61 -15.75
CA GLY A 33 -3.68 -11.05 -16.07
C GLY A 33 -3.15 -11.91 -14.92
N ALA A 34 -3.18 -11.39 -13.69
CA ALA A 34 -2.83 -12.10 -12.47
C ALA A 34 -4.06 -12.62 -11.72
N HIS A 35 -3.86 -13.49 -10.74
CA HIS A 35 -4.93 -14.17 -10.00
C HIS A 35 -5.04 -13.63 -8.57
N PRO A 36 -6.08 -12.84 -8.23
CA PRO A 36 -6.30 -12.40 -6.86
C PRO A 36 -6.91 -13.50 -6.01
N LEU A 37 -6.35 -13.72 -4.83
CA LEU A 37 -6.89 -14.57 -3.77
C LEU A 37 -7.46 -13.65 -2.67
N LEU A 38 -8.77 -13.48 -2.68
CA LEU A 38 -9.47 -12.56 -1.78
C LEU A 38 -9.61 -13.20 -0.40
N THR A 39 -8.70 -12.90 0.52
CA THR A 39 -8.72 -13.47 1.87
C THR A 39 -9.38 -12.55 2.90
N GLY A 40 -9.42 -11.24 2.63
CA GLY A 40 -9.85 -10.28 3.63
C GLY A 40 -8.88 -10.20 4.81
N ASN A 41 -9.34 -9.60 5.90
CA ASN A 41 -8.54 -9.36 7.11
C ASN A 41 -9.08 -10.10 8.36
N ASN A 42 -10.02 -11.00 8.19
CA ASN A 42 -10.73 -11.70 9.29
C ASN A 42 -10.52 -13.22 9.32
N LYS A 43 -9.54 -13.72 8.57
CA LYS A 43 -9.19 -15.14 8.56
C LYS A 43 -8.44 -15.56 9.81
N THR A 44 -8.73 -16.75 10.31
CA THR A 44 -7.93 -17.39 11.35
C THR A 44 -6.56 -17.84 10.82
N TYR A 45 -5.59 -18.05 11.70
CA TYR A 45 -4.27 -18.55 11.29
C TYR A 45 -4.34 -19.96 10.66
N GLY A 46 -5.29 -20.79 11.08
CA GLY A 46 -5.54 -22.09 10.46
C GLY A 46 -5.95 -21.98 9.00
N GLU A 47 -6.95 -21.12 8.72
CA GLU A 47 -7.39 -20.84 7.34
C GLU A 47 -6.28 -20.22 6.50
N LEU A 48 -5.50 -19.26 7.06
CA LEU A 48 -4.37 -18.64 6.37
C LEU A 48 -3.31 -19.68 6.00
N LYS A 49 -3.01 -20.62 6.91
CA LYS A 49 -2.05 -21.68 6.65
C LYS A 49 -2.53 -22.61 5.52
N THR A 50 -3.80 -23.03 5.54
CA THR A 50 -4.40 -23.79 4.44
C THR A 50 -4.29 -23.06 3.10
N ILE A 51 -4.62 -21.76 3.06
CA ILE A 51 -4.51 -20.95 1.85
C ILE A 51 -3.05 -20.88 1.35
N LEU A 52 -2.09 -20.72 2.26
CA LEU A 52 -0.66 -20.68 1.88
C LEU A 52 -0.18 -22.00 1.30
N GLU A 53 -0.66 -23.12 1.80
CA GLU A 53 -0.29 -24.47 1.37
C GLU A 53 -0.96 -24.87 0.03
N GLU A 54 -2.26 -24.63 -0.09
CA GLU A 54 -3.07 -25.06 -1.24
C GLU A 54 -2.99 -24.08 -2.40
N GLU A 55 -3.20 -22.78 -2.14
CA GLU A 55 -3.26 -21.75 -3.17
C GLU A 55 -1.89 -21.21 -3.56
N ARG A 56 -0.90 -21.36 -2.71
CA ARG A 56 0.51 -21.01 -2.95
C ARG A 56 0.69 -19.60 -3.53
N PRO A 57 0.17 -18.53 -2.88
CA PRO A 57 0.37 -17.16 -3.36
C PRO A 57 1.85 -16.82 -3.37
N ASP A 58 2.31 -16.11 -4.41
CA ASP A 58 3.68 -15.61 -4.51
C ASP A 58 3.81 -14.14 -4.09
N THR A 59 2.69 -13.44 -4.00
CA THR A 59 2.61 -12.03 -3.66
C THR A 59 1.54 -11.78 -2.59
N TYR A 60 1.79 -10.83 -1.70
CA TYR A 60 0.86 -10.37 -0.66
C TYR A 60 0.55 -8.88 -0.84
N VAL A 61 -0.71 -8.49 -0.64
CA VAL A 61 -1.16 -7.10 -0.53
C VAL A 61 -2.01 -6.95 0.72
N GLY A 62 -1.60 -6.11 1.66
CA GLY A 62 -2.34 -5.92 2.91
C GLY A 62 -1.60 -5.10 3.96
N MET A 63 -2.12 -5.14 5.18
CA MET A 63 -1.56 -4.38 6.31
C MET A 63 -0.26 -5.02 6.84
N PRO A 64 0.74 -4.20 7.23
CA PRO A 64 2.04 -4.69 7.69
C PRO A 64 1.97 -5.54 8.97
N THR A 65 1.16 -5.14 9.94
CA THR A 65 1.02 -5.86 11.21
C THR A 65 0.35 -7.23 11.03
N ALA A 66 -0.67 -7.31 10.16
CA ALA A 66 -1.32 -8.57 9.80
C ALA A 66 -0.36 -9.51 9.07
N LEU A 67 0.43 -8.98 8.13
CA LEU A 67 1.47 -9.75 7.43
C LEU A 67 2.50 -10.31 8.41
N LEU A 68 3.05 -9.49 9.30
CA LEU A 68 4.05 -9.95 10.27
C LEU A 68 3.50 -11.06 11.17
N SER A 69 2.26 -10.92 11.64
CA SER A 69 1.59 -11.93 12.47
C SER A 69 1.40 -13.24 11.69
N MET A 70 0.91 -13.17 10.45
CA MET A 70 0.76 -14.33 9.59
C MET A 70 2.11 -15.03 9.33
N LEU A 71 3.16 -14.28 9.00
CA LEU A 71 4.48 -14.84 8.73
C LEU A 71 5.07 -15.55 9.95
N ARG A 72 4.83 -15.04 11.16
CA ARG A 72 5.29 -15.66 12.41
C ARG A 72 4.53 -16.93 12.76
N MET A 73 3.22 -16.95 12.52
CA MET A 73 2.34 -18.05 12.93
C MET A 73 2.24 -19.17 11.87
N CYS A 74 2.26 -18.80 10.60
CA CYS A 74 2.05 -19.73 9.48
C CYS A 74 3.31 -19.95 8.63
N GLY A 75 4.35 -19.14 8.79
CA GLY A 75 5.48 -19.09 7.88
C GLY A 75 5.16 -18.29 6.62
N LYS A 76 6.16 -18.13 5.75
CA LYS A 76 6.00 -17.35 4.50
C LYS A 76 5.35 -18.13 3.35
N GLY A 77 5.31 -19.46 3.44
CA GLY A 77 4.86 -20.29 2.34
C GLY A 77 5.63 -19.98 1.04
N SER A 78 4.89 -19.75 -0.03
CA SER A 78 5.41 -19.36 -1.35
C SER A 78 5.54 -17.84 -1.55
N ILE A 79 5.17 -17.01 -0.57
CA ILE A 79 5.21 -15.54 -0.68
C ILE A 79 6.66 -15.07 -0.83
N LYS A 80 6.90 -14.33 -1.90
CA LYS A 80 8.20 -13.74 -2.26
C LYS A 80 8.22 -12.22 -2.18
N ARG A 81 7.05 -11.59 -2.29
CA ARG A 81 6.90 -10.12 -2.37
C ARG A 81 5.70 -9.68 -1.56
N ALA A 82 5.79 -8.51 -0.96
CA ALA A 82 4.68 -7.94 -0.23
C ALA A 82 4.56 -6.43 -0.43
N LEU A 83 3.39 -5.99 -0.89
CA LEU A 83 2.96 -4.60 -0.86
C LEU A 83 2.21 -4.38 0.45
N ILE A 84 2.69 -3.43 1.22
CA ILE A 84 2.09 -3.07 2.50
C ILE A 84 1.38 -1.72 2.40
N SER A 85 0.15 -1.68 2.89
CA SER A 85 -0.72 -0.51 2.83
C SER A 85 -1.78 -0.55 3.93
N GLY A 86 -2.47 0.56 4.12
CA GLY A 86 -3.64 0.67 5.01
C GLY A 86 -3.31 0.89 6.48
N ASP A 87 -2.05 0.91 6.85
CA ASP A 87 -1.58 1.25 8.19
C ASP A 87 -0.12 1.71 8.14
N ALA A 88 0.31 2.46 9.16
CA ALA A 88 1.71 2.82 9.31
C ALA A 88 2.59 1.57 9.48
N CYS A 89 3.76 1.58 8.86
CA CYS A 89 4.74 0.52 9.01
C CYS A 89 6.01 1.05 9.71
N PRO A 90 6.12 0.93 11.04
CA PRO A 90 7.35 1.26 11.74
C PRO A 90 8.53 0.48 11.18
N GLU A 91 9.70 1.11 11.16
CA GLU A 91 10.93 0.50 10.61
C GLU A 91 11.26 -0.87 11.24
N THR A 92 10.97 -1.05 12.53
CA THR A 92 11.15 -2.33 13.23
C THR A 92 10.24 -3.44 12.69
N VAL A 93 9.00 -3.11 12.33
CA VAL A 93 8.04 -4.04 11.70
C VAL A 93 8.48 -4.36 10.28
N MET A 94 8.87 -3.35 9.51
CA MET A 94 9.40 -3.50 8.15
C MET A 94 10.58 -4.46 8.12
N LYS A 95 11.62 -4.17 8.90
CA LYS A 95 12.83 -5.03 9.00
C LYS A 95 12.52 -6.47 9.45
N ALA A 96 11.55 -6.65 10.35
CA ALA A 96 11.15 -7.97 10.78
C ALA A 96 10.48 -8.79 9.66
N ILE A 97 9.64 -8.15 8.85
CA ILE A 97 8.99 -8.80 7.70
C ILE A 97 10.04 -9.12 6.63
N GLU A 98 10.88 -8.15 6.26
CA GLU A 98 11.93 -8.31 5.25
C GLU A 98 12.90 -9.44 5.60
N LYS A 99 13.27 -9.56 6.89
CA LYS A 99 14.11 -10.66 7.38
C LYS A 99 13.46 -12.04 7.12
N ILE A 100 12.15 -12.17 7.29
CA ILE A 100 11.44 -13.44 7.06
C ILE A 100 11.26 -13.71 5.58
N LEU A 101 10.89 -12.70 4.80
CA LEU A 101 10.69 -12.83 3.35
C LEU A 101 12.00 -13.00 2.60
N GLY A 102 13.07 -12.35 3.03
CA GLY A 102 14.36 -12.29 2.35
C GLY A 102 14.41 -11.29 1.19
N THR A 103 13.44 -10.37 1.14
CA THR A 103 13.31 -9.34 0.09
C THR A 103 12.78 -8.04 0.69
N PRO A 104 13.10 -6.89 0.07
CA PRO A 104 12.51 -5.62 0.48
C PRO A 104 10.98 -5.60 0.34
N LEU A 105 10.32 -4.79 1.16
CA LEU A 105 8.90 -4.52 1.08
C LEU A 105 8.59 -3.42 0.05
N TRP A 106 7.35 -3.40 -0.40
CA TRP A 106 6.80 -2.38 -1.28
C TRP A 106 5.77 -1.53 -0.52
N PRO A 107 6.21 -0.46 0.15
CA PRO A 107 5.29 0.46 0.81
C PRO A 107 4.39 1.18 -0.19
N HIS A 108 3.14 1.35 0.20
CA HIS A 108 2.15 2.13 -0.50
C HIS A 108 1.46 3.07 0.50
N TYR A 109 1.35 4.34 0.14
CA TYR A 109 0.57 5.34 0.87
C TYR A 109 -0.66 5.73 0.07
N GLY A 110 -1.79 5.86 0.74
CA GLY A 110 -3.02 6.33 0.14
C GLY A 110 -4.14 6.46 1.15
N SER A 111 -5.12 7.26 0.81
CA SER A 111 -6.33 7.47 1.59
C SER A 111 -7.55 7.50 0.68
N ARG A 112 -8.74 7.54 1.25
CA ARG A 112 -9.99 7.67 0.48
C ARG A 112 -10.05 9.00 -0.25
N GLU A 113 -9.52 10.06 0.36
CA GLU A 113 -9.44 11.42 -0.17
C GLU A 113 -8.59 11.47 -1.45
N MET A 114 -7.61 10.58 -1.58
CA MET A 114 -6.73 10.47 -2.76
C MET A 114 -7.23 9.44 -3.79
N GLY A 115 -8.45 8.92 -3.63
CA GLY A 115 -8.96 7.85 -4.51
C GLY A 115 -8.20 6.53 -4.33
N LEU A 116 -7.82 6.19 -3.09
CA LEU A 116 -7.17 4.95 -2.68
C LEU A 116 -5.70 4.79 -3.10
N GLY A 117 -5.19 5.57 -4.03
CA GLY A 117 -3.80 5.48 -4.48
C GLY A 117 -3.12 6.84 -4.45
N GLY A 118 -2.25 7.09 -3.48
CA GLY A 118 -1.47 8.34 -3.37
C GLY A 118 -0.04 8.17 -3.83
N ALA A 119 0.72 7.28 -3.20
CA ALA A 119 2.12 7.05 -3.51
C ALA A 119 2.50 5.58 -3.41
N ILE A 120 3.44 5.14 -4.23
CA ILE A 120 3.94 3.77 -4.27
C ILE A 120 5.46 3.72 -4.38
N CYS A 121 6.07 2.78 -3.68
CA CYS A 121 7.48 2.47 -3.79
C CYS A 121 7.83 1.89 -5.17
N CYS A 122 9.01 2.19 -5.67
CA CYS A 122 9.57 1.57 -6.87
C CYS A 122 10.71 0.60 -6.55
N GLN A 123 11.37 0.07 -7.56
CA GLN A 123 12.49 -0.88 -7.41
C GLN A 123 13.72 -0.30 -6.69
N ALA A 124 13.87 1.02 -6.67
CA ALA A 124 14.96 1.67 -5.93
C ALA A 124 14.80 1.60 -4.41
N HIS A 125 13.55 1.40 -3.93
CA HIS A 125 13.19 1.40 -2.51
C HIS A 125 13.64 2.66 -1.74
N GLU A 126 13.72 3.79 -2.44
CA GLU A 126 14.10 5.11 -1.91
C GLU A 126 12.89 6.05 -1.84
N GLY A 127 11.97 5.79 -0.90
CA GLY A 127 10.74 6.55 -0.77
C GLY A 127 9.61 6.03 -1.67
N MET A 128 8.61 6.87 -1.89
CA MET A 128 7.41 6.54 -2.66
C MET A 128 7.12 7.64 -3.68
N HIS A 129 6.79 7.25 -4.90
CA HIS A 129 6.40 8.18 -5.97
C HIS A 129 4.95 8.59 -5.83
N MET A 130 4.70 9.89 -5.75
CA MET A 130 3.35 10.46 -5.73
C MET A 130 2.69 10.39 -7.10
N ARG A 131 1.38 10.23 -7.13
CA ARG A 131 0.56 10.25 -8.35
C ARG A 131 0.17 11.68 -8.72
N GLU A 132 1.09 12.44 -9.29
CA GLU A 132 0.91 13.86 -9.62
C GLU A 132 -0.21 14.15 -10.64
N ASN A 133 -0.60 13.16 -11.44
CA ASN A 133 -1.73 13.30 -12.37
C ASN A 133 -3.11 13.23 -11.69
N HIS A 134 -3.19 12.93 -10.40
CA HIS A 134 -4.44 12.86 -9.64
C HIS A 134 -4.47 13.78 -8.44
N CYS A 135 -3.32 14.20 -7.94
CA CYS A 135 -3.22 15.06 -6.77
C CYS A 135 -2.07 16.06 -6.93
N ILE A 136 -2.34 17.31 -6.63
CA ILE A 136 -1.29 18.29 -6.29
C ILE A 136 -1.02 18.13 -4.81
N THR A 137 0.25 18.07 -4.44
CA THR A 137 0.69 17.88 -3.06
C THR A 137 1.55 19.04 -2.58
N GLU A 138 1.31 19.45 -1.35
CA GLU A 138 2.08 20.50 -0.67
C GLU A 138 2.50 19.98 0.70
N ILE A 139 3.64 20.43 1.21
CA ILE A 139 4.01 20.23 2.62
C ILE A 139 3.91 21.58 3.31
N ILE A 140 3.21 21.63 4.44
CA ILE A 140 2.98 22.89 5.17
C ILE A 140 3.49 22.81 6.61
N ASP A 141 3.81 23.99 7.15
CA ASP A 141 4.05 24.19 8.59
C ASP A 141 2.73 24.28 9.39
N LYS A 142 2.82 24.51 10.69
CA LYS A 142 1.67 24.66 11.58
C LYS A 142 0.82 25.89 11.26
N GLU A 143 1.42 26.93 10.74
CA GLU A 143 0.82 28.19 10.32
C GLU A 143 0.13 28.07 8.96
N GLY A 144 0.38 26.99 8.19
CA GLY A 144 -0.21 26.74 6.88
C GLY A 144 0.62 27.26 5.70
N ASN A 145 1.86 27.68 5.93
CA ASN A 145 2.78 28.10 4.88
C ASN A 145 3.40 26.88 4.21
N VAL A 146 3.57 26.94 2.88
CA VAL A 146 4.22 25.90 2.12
C VAL A 146 5.71 25.86 2.46
N LEU A 147 6.19 24.68 2.80
CA LEU A 147 7.59 24.43 3.13
C LEU A 147 8.42 24.13 1.88
N PRO A 148 9.70 24.51 1.88
CA PRO A 148 10.65 24.13 0.83
C PRO A 148 10.82 22.59 0.70
N ASP A 149 11.30 22.19 -0.47
CA ASP A 149 11.63 20.79 -0.79
C ASP A 149 12.50 20.11 0.29
N GLY A 150 12.13 18.89 0.64
CA GLY A 150 12.83 18.07 1.62
C GLY A 150 12.54 18.37 3.10
N GLN A 151 11.80 19.43 3.41
CA GLN A 151 11.40 19.73 4.79
C GLN A 151 10.20 18.89 5.26
N TRP A 152 10.21 18.52 6.54
CA TRP A 152 9.13 17.80 7.18
C TRP A 152 7.98 18.75 7.57
N GLY A 153 6.75 18.34 7.23
CA GLY A 153 5.55 19.06 7.60
C GLY A 153 4.29 18.21 7.36
N GLU A 154 3.14 18.84 7.44
CA GLU A 154 1.86 18.20 7.17
C GLU A 154 1.60 18.12 5.66
N LEU A 155 1.18 16.94 5.21
CA LEU A 155 0.77 16.73 3.82
C LEU A 155 -0.60 17.38 3.57
N VAL A 156 -0.63 18.21 2.54
CA VAL A 156 -1.86 18.81 2.00
C VAL A 156 -2.06 18.35 0.57
N ILE A 157 -3.29 18.03 0.21
CA ILE A 157 -3.62 17.56 -1.12
C ILE A 157 -4.70 18.43 -1.78
N THR A 158 -4.58 18.60 -3.09
CA THR A 158 -5.65 19.11 -3.96
C THR A 158 -5.93 18.04 -5.01
N THR A 159 -7.15 17.54 -5.08
CA THR A 159 -7.53 16.46 -6.01
C THR A 159 -7.75 17.00 -7.42
N ILE A 160 -7.35 16.22 -8.42
CA ILE A 160 -7.53 16.53 -9.84
C ILE A 160 -8.51 15.51 -10.44
N GLY A 161 -9.57 15.99 -11.10
CA GLY A 161 -10.54 15.11 -11.78
C GLY A 161 -11.50 14.35 -10.87
N MET A 162 -11.55 14.66 -9.59
CA MET A 162 -12.54 14.11 -8.65
C MET A 162 -13.79 15.00 -8.62
N GLU A 163 -14.72 14.77 -9.53
CA GLU A 163 -15.91 15.61 -9.71
C GLU A 163 -16.91 15.49 -8.55
N ALA A 164 -17.08 14.30 -7.98
CA ALA A 164 -18.07 14.04 -6.94
C ALA A 164 -17.73 14.71 -5.60
N GLN A 165 -16.45 14.81 -5.27
CA GLN A 165 -15.95 15.44 -4.04
C GLN A 165 -14.57 16.06 -4.30
N PRO A 166 -14.51 17.22 -4.95
CA PRO A 166 -13.25 17.92 -5.15
C PRO A 166 -12.72 18.43 -3.81
N LEU A 167 -11.45 18.18 -3.55
CA LEU A 167 -10.75 18.68 -2.37
C LEU A 167 -9.71 19.72 -2.82
N ILE A 168 -9.73 20.89 -2.20
CA ILE A 168 -8.78 21.96 -2.45
C ILE A 168 -8.02 22.23 -1.16
N ARG A 169 -6.70 22.05 -1.17
CA ARG A 169 -5.81 22.21 -0.02
C ARG A 169 -6.31 21.48 1.23
N TYR A 170 -6.74 20.23 1.07
CA TYR A 170 -7.19 19.39 2.16
C TYR A 170 -6.01 18.96 3.04
N ARG A 171 -6.07 19.29 4.32
CA ARG A 171 -5.08 18.90 5.31
C ARG A 171 -5.32 17.46 5.74
N THR A 172 -4.37 16.58 5.45
CA THR A 172 -4.52 15.14 5.71
C THR A 172 -4.30 14.75 7.16
N GLY A 173 -3.57 15.57 7.92
CA GLY A 173 -3.07 15.24 9.26
C GLY A 173 -1.83 14.33 9.23
N ASP A 174 -1.42 13.85 8.07
CA ASP A 174 -0.22 13.02 7.92
C ASP A 174 1.03 13.89 7.79
N HIS A 175 2.10 13.51 8.48
CA HIS A 175 3.39 14.21 8.45
C HIS A 175 4.38 13.47 7.54
N THR A 176 4.94 14.19 6.57
CA THR A 176 5.92 13.66 5.62
C THR A 176 6.83 14.77 5.09
N ARG A 177 7.67 14.43 4.14
CA ARG A 177 8.42 15.37 3.30
C ARG A 177 8.36 14.91 1.84
N ILE A 178 8.39 15.84 0.91
CA ILE A 178 8.48 15.58 -0.52
C ILE A 178 9.85 16.06 -1.00
N SER A 179 10.45 15.34 -1.92
CA SER A 179 11.70 15.71 -2.58
C SER A 179 11.54 15.55 -4.08
N PHE A 180 11.74 16.63 -4.81
CA PHE A 180 11.75 16.62 -6.28
C PHE A 180 13.15 16.26 -6.77
N ARG A 181 13.42 14.96 -6.90
CA ARG A 181 14.66 14.46 -7.48
C ARG A 181 14.41 13.99 -8.91
N ASN A 182 15.27 14.41 -9.84
CA ASN A 182 15.33 13.76 -11.15
C ASN A 182 15.98 12.37 -10.97
N TRP A 183 15.24 11.34 -11.28
CA TRP A 183 15.71 9.94 -11.27
C TRP A 183 16.25 9.55 -12.65
#